data_a61ea9f0f2047e22e82c7e96a9db772d
#
_entry.id   a61ea9f0f2047e22e82c7e96a9db772d
#
_cell.length_a   1.000
_cell.length_b   1.000
_cell.length_c   1.000
_cell.angle_alpha   90.00
_cell.angle_beta   90.00
_cell.angle_gamma   90.00
#
_symmetry.space_group_name_H-M   'P 1'
#
loop_
_entity.id
_entity.type
_entity.pdbx_description
1 polymer ?
#
loop_
_entity_poly.entity_id
_entity_poly.type
_entity_poly.pdbx_seq_one_letter_code
_entity_poly.pdbx_strand_id
1 'polypeptide(L)'
;FMSPNTKDDAQQIECVNNAVAGGYDAIMVAANGPDAISSALQEAKDQGIKIVYVDSPANVEAEATFSTDNEAAGTTAGEEMKKALEDAGITSGKIGIINVNAATDSCVNREEGFRAAFDGTDFEIMETQYGEGDAAKSQSIAENYITQGVVGIFGCNEGSQLVPEMPSKQLETLTSSVLVLINLTRS
;
A
#
# COMPACT_ATOMS: atom_id res chain seq x y z
N PHE A 1 22.04 -5.11 -7.62
CA PHE A 1 20.68 -4.59 -7.35
C PHE A 1 20.21 -3.83 -8.58
N MET A 2 19.04 -4.19 -9.09
CA MET A 2 18.36 -3.50 -10.19
C MET A 2 17.00 -3.03 -9.70
N SER A 3 16.65 -1.80 -9.98
CA SER A 3 15.35 -1.24 -9.58
C SER A 3 14.85 -0.34 -10.70
N PRO A 4 13.56 -0.41 -11.06
CA PRO A 4 12.96 0.60 -11.90
C PRO A 4 13.03 1.98 -11.25
N ASN A 5 13.12 3.02 -12.06
CA ASN A 5 13.13 4.42 -11.56
C ASN A 5 11.74 4.88 -11.11
N THR A 6 10.71 4.21 -11.59
CA THR A 6 9.30 4.45 -11.29
C THR A 6 8.60 3.11 -11.03
N LYS A 7 7.43 3.12 -10.43
CA LYS A 7 6.58 1.92 -10.31
C LYS A 7 5.95 1.58 -11.67
N ASP A 8 6.77 1.08 -12.58
CA ASP A 8 6.45 0.78 -13.97
C ASP A 8 6.76 -0.70 -14.25
N ASP A 9 5.75 -1.45 -14.63
CA ASP A 9 5.84 -2.88 -14.89
C ASP A 9 6.79 -3.18 -16.05
N ALA A 10 6.83 -2.35 -17.09
CA ALA A 10 7.72 -2.55 -18.22
C ALA A 10 9.20 -2.42 -17.83
N GLN A 11 9.52 -1.46 -16.96
CA GLN A 11 10.88 -1.33 -16.43
C GLN A 11 11.24 -2.51 -15.52
N GLN A 12 10.28 -3.04 -14.75
CA GLN A 12 10.53 -4.20 -13.91
C GLN A 12 10.76 -5.46 -14.76
N ILE A 13 10.02 -5.66 -15.82
CA ILE A 13 10.24 -6.73 -16.81
C ILE A 13 11.65 -6.59 -17.42
N GLU A 14 12.06 -5.39 -17.79
CA GLU A 14 13.42 -5.14 -18.31
C GLU A 14 14.50 -5.52 -17.30
N CYS A 15 14.30 -5.23 -16.01
CA CYS A 15 15.22 -5.66 -14.94
C CYS A 15 15.34 -7.19 -14.87
N VAL A 16 14.22 -7.92 -14.98
CA VAL A 16 14.23 -9.40 -15.01
C VAL A 16 14.98 -9.91 -16.23
N ASN A 17 14.69 -9.37 -17.42
CA ASN A 17 15.37 -9.76 -18.67
C ASN A 17 16.88 -9.49 -18.60
N ASN A 18 17.28 -8.37 -18.01
CA ASN A 18 18.69 -8.05 -17.80
C ASN A 18 19.37 -9.00 -16.82
N ALA A 19 18.66 -9.48 -15.79
CA ALA A 19 19.18 -10.50 -14.87
C ALA A 19 19.36 -11.84 -15.60
N VAL A 20 18.41 -12.25 -16.44
CA VAL A 20 18.51 -13.45 -17.28
C VAL A 20 19.72 -13.33 -18.21
N ALA A 21 19.84 -12.23 -18.95
CA ALA A 21 20.96 -11.99 -19.87
C ALA A 21 22.33 -11.91 -19.15
N GLY A 22 22.33 -11.47 -17.89
CA GLY A 22 23.52 -11.42 -17.03
C GLY A 22 23.97 -12.77 -16.48
N GLY A 23 23.19 -13.84 -16.71
CA GLY A 23 23.53 -15.19 -16.28
C GLY A 23 23.51 -15.40 -14.76
N TYR A 24 22.59 -14.74 -14.06
CA TYR A 24 22.43 -14.91 -12.62
C TYR A 24 21.73 -16.24 -12.32
N ASP A 25 22.11 -16.88 -11.21
CA ASP A 25 21.54 -18.16 -10.76
C ASP A 25 20.18 -18.00 -10.05
N ALA A 26 19.92 -16.81 -9.51
CA ALA A 26 18.69 -16.52 -8.78
C ALA A 26 18.26 -15.05 -8.93
N ILE A 27 16.96 -14.83 -8.89
CA ILE A 27 16.32 -13.51 -8.86
C ILE A 27 15.50 -13.39 -7.58
N MET A 28 15.78 -12.35 -6.78
CA MET A 28 14.95 -11.94 -5.67
C MET A 28 14.15 -10.72 -6.13
N VAL A 29 12.81 -10.78 -6.03
CA VAL A 29 11.93 -9.75 -6.59
C VAL A 29 10.74 -9.46 -5.70
N ALA A 30 10.37 -8.17 -5.62
CA ALA A 30 9.09 -7.69 -5.14
C ALA A 30 8.27 -7.25 -6.35
N ALA A 31 7.20 -7.95 -6.67
CA ALA A 31 6.40 -7.67 -7.85
C ALA A 31 5.58 -6.38 -7.67
N ASN A 32 5.66 -5.46 -8.65
CA ASN A 32 4.78 -4.29 -8.68
C ASN A 32 3.35 -4.67 -9.06
N GLY A 33 3.19 -5.53 -10.07
CA GLY A 33 1.94 -6.17 -10.46
C GLY A 33 2.14 -7.66 -10.69
N PRO A 34 1.40 -8.55 -9.98
CA PRO A 34 1.63 -10.00 -10.04
C PRO A 34 1.49 -10.59 -11.44
N ASP A 35 0.52 -10.12 -12.25
CA ASP A 35 0.29 -10.60 -13.60
C ASP A 35 1.34 -10.08 -14.59
N ALA A 36 1.69 -8.81 -14.48
CA ALA A 36 2.51 -8.13 -15.46
C ALA A 36 3.91 -8.75 -15.63
N ILE A 37 4.54 -9.14 -14.52
CA ILE A 37 5.92 -9.67 -14.50
C ILE A 37 5.97 -11.20 -14.66
N SER A 38 4.83 -11.90 -14.54
CA SER A 38 4.79 -13.37 -14.50
C SER A 38 5.39 -14.03 -15.71
N SER A 39 5.16 -13.52 -16.93
CA SER A 39 5.75 -14.10 -18.16
C SER A 39 7.28 -14.05 -18.13
N ALA A 40 7.86 -12.93 -17.77
CA ALA A 40 9.32 -12.77 -17.71
C ALA A 40 9.96 -13.65 -16.61
N LEU A 41 9.29 -13.80 -15.48
CA LEU A 41 9.74 -14.69 -14.40
C LEU A 41 9.62 -16.17 -14.80
N GLN A 42 8.58 -16.55 -15.54
CA GLN A 42 8.44 -17.91 -16.03
C GLN A 42 9.57 -18.24 -17.03
N GLU A 43 9.88 -17.33 -17.94
CA GLU A 43 11.02 -17.50 -18.87
C GLU A 43 12.35 -17.63 -18.14
N ALA A 44 12.56 -16.84 -17.07
CA ALA A 44 13.76 -16.97 -16.23
C ALA A 44 13.82 -18.34 -15.54
N LYS A 45 12.70 -18.81 -14.99
CA LYS A 45 12.57 -20.13 -14.35
C LYS A 45 12.84 -21.28 -15.35
N ASP A 46 12.32 -21.17 -16.55
CA ASP A 46 12.54 -22.16 -17.63
C ASP A 46 14.01 -22.25 -18.06
N GLN A 47 14.79 -21.21 -17.85
CA GLN A 47 16.24 -21.19 -18.03
C GLN A 47 17.03 -21.68 -16.80
N GLY A 48 16.33 -22.11 -15.74
CA GLY A 48 16.92 -22.67 -14.52
C GLY A 48 17.25 -21.64 -13.44
N ILE A 49 16.84 -20.37 -13.61
CA ILE A 49 17.02 -19.32 -12.61
C ILE A 49 16.02 -19.52 -11.46
N LYS A 50 16.53 -19.48 -10.23
CA LYS A 50 15.69 -19.59 -9.03
C LYS A 50 14.98 -18.29 -8.72
N ILE A 51 13.69 -18.35 -8.41
CA ILE A 51 12.87 -17.17 -8.06
C ILE A 51 12.61 -17.17 -6.55
N VAL A 52 12.80 -16.02 -5.93
CA VAL A 52 12.45 -15.77 -4.52
C VAL A 52 11.67 -14.46 -4.44
N TYR A 53 10.53 -14.49 -3.80
CA TYR A 53 9.74 -13.29 -3.57
C TYR A 53 10.04 -12.65 -2.22
N VAL A 54 10.04 -11.32 -2.22
CA VAL A 54 10.13 -10.48 -1.02
C VAL A 54 9.01 -9.46 -1.08
N ASP A 55 8.25 -9.33 -0.01
CA ASP A 55 7.10 -8.43 0.14
C ASP A 55 5.91 -8.84 -0.74
N SER A 56 5.96 -8.60 -2.05
CA SER A 56 4.85 -8.85 -2.98
C SER A 56 5.21 -9.94 -4.00
N PRO A 57 4.50 -11.08 -4.02
CA PRO A 57 4.73 -12.14 -5.00
C PRO A 57 4.14 -11.82 -6.38
N ALA A 58 4.56 -12.58 -7.38
CA ALA A 58 3.88 -12.70 -8.67
C ALA A 58 3.20 -14.09 -8.78
N ASN A 59 2.52 -14.36 -9.92
CA ASN A 59 1.75 -15.59 -10.11
C ASN A 59 2.60 -16.79 -10.63
N VAL A 60 3.92 -16.72 -10.49
CA VAL A 60 4.85 -17.80 -10.80
C VAL A 60 5.30 -18.47 -9.52
N GLU A 61 5.29 -19.80 -9.48
CA GLU A 61 5.80 -20.54 -8.34
C GLU A 61 7.28 -20.22 -8.09
N ALA A 62 7.63 -19.88 -6.86
CA ALA A 62 8.97 -19.55 -6.43
C ALA A 62 9.54 -20.56 -5.42
N GLU A 63 10.85 -20.52 -5.18
CA GLU A 63 11.52 -21.34 -4.15
C GLU A 63 11.06 -20.95 -2.74
N ALA A 64 10.81 -19.65 -2.52
CA ALA A 64 10.32 -19.11 -1.26
C ALA A 64 9.68 -17.73 -1.45
N THR A 65 8.77 -17.39 -0.53
CA THR A 65 8.19 -16.04 -0.39
C THR A 65 8.39 -15.57 1.04
N PHE A 66 8.97 -14.37 1.20
CA PHE A 66 9.15 -13.70 2.47
C PHE A 66 8.33 -12.42 2.47
N SER A 67 7.23 -12.42 3.20
CA SER A 67 6.32 -11.27 3.29
C SER A 67 5.81 -11.08 4.71
N THR A 68 5.39 -9.87 5.02
CA THR A 68 4.58 -9.57 6.21
C THR A 68 3.18 -10.19 6.01
N ASP A 69 2.53 -10.57 7.10
CA ASP A 69 1.08 -10.81 7.08
C ASP A 69 0.36 -9.46 6.91
N ASN A 70 0.18 -9.07 5.65
CA ASN A 70 -0.29 -7.74 5.30
C ASN A 70 -1.78 -7.55 5.62
N GLU A 71 -2.58 -8.62 5.57
CA GLU A 71 -3.99 -8.59 5.97
C GLU A 71 -4.10 -8.36 7.49
N ALA A 72 -3.36 -9.11 8.30
CA ALA A 72 -3.33 -8.92 9.75
C ALA A 72 -2.80 -7.52 10.14
N ALA A 73 -1.80 -7.00 9.41
CA ALA A 73 -1.28 -5.65 9.62
C ALA A 73 -2.34 -4.58 9.29
N GLY A 74 -3.09 -4.76 8.21
CA GLY A 74 -4.22 -3.90 7.85
C GLY A 74 -5.32 -3.91 8.89
N THR A 75 -5.70 -5.10 9.36
CA THR A 75 -6.70 -5.28 10.44
C THR A 75 -6.27 -4.56 11.71
N THR A 76 -5.01 -4.73 12.12
CA THR A 76 -4.47 -4.04 13.29
C THR A 76 -4.55 -2.52 13.15
N ALA A 77 -4.21 -1.99 11.98
CA ALA A 77 -4.31 -0.55 11.70
C ALA A 77 -5.77 -0.05 11.77
N GLY A 78 -6.72 -0.82 11.26
CA GLY A 78 -8.14 -0.50 11.33
C GLY A 78 -8.67 -0.51 12.76
N GLU A 79 -8.28 -1.48 13.57
CA GLU A 79 -8.66 -1.57 14.99
C GLU A 79 -8.08 -0.39 15.79
N GLU A 80 -6.82 -0.03 15.56
CA GLU A 80 -6.21 1.13 16.23
C GLU A 80 -6.86 2.44 15.81
N MET A 81 -7.21 2.61 14.53
CA MET A 81 -7.96 3.79 14.07
C MET A 81 -9.33 3.85 14.72
N LYS A 82 -10.07 2.74 14.74
CA LYS A 82 -11.39 2.65 15.37
C LYS A 82 -11.32 3.04 16.84
N LYS A 83 -10.37 2.50 17.58
CA LYS A 83 -10.11 2.86 18.97
C LYS A 83 -9.82 4.35 19.14
N ALA A 84 -8.95 4.92 18.30
CA ALA A 84 -8.63 6.35 18.38
C ALA A 84 -9.83 7.24 18.08
N LEU A 85 -10.71 6.84 17.16
CA LEU A 85 -11.96 7.55 16.86
C LEU A 85 -12.95 7.44 18.04
N GLU A 86 -13.10 6.25 18.65
CA GLU A 86 -13.94 6.04 19.83
C GLU A 86 -13.45 6.87 21.02
N ASP A 87 -12.14 6.89 21.29
CA ASP A 87 -11.53 7.70 22.36
C ASP A 87 -11.76 9.21 22.14
N ALA A 88 -11.91 9.64 20.89
CA ALA A 88 -12.29 10.99 20.51
C ALA A 88 -13.80 11.25 20.52
N GLY A 89 -14.62 10.24 20.85
CA GLY A 89 -16.09 10.35 20.87
C GLY A 89 -16.74 10.31 19.48
N ILE A 90 -15.99 9.87 18.45
CA ILE A 90 -16.47 9.76 17.06
C ILE A 90 -16.90 8.31 16.84
N THR A 91 -18.18 8.08 16.60
CA THR A 91 -18.78 6.75 16.43
C THR A 91 -19.24 6.46 15.00
N SER A 92 -19.16 7.45 14.11
CA SER A 92 -19.53 7.32 12.69
C SER A 92 -18.82 8.39 11.87
N GLY A 93 -18.76 8.20 10.55
CA GLY A 93 -18.18 9.17 9.63
C GLY A 93 -17.53 8.50 8.42
N LYS A 94 -16.91 9.30 7.58
CA LYS A 94 -16.21 8.81 6.39
C LYS A 94 -14.74 8.60 6.68
N ILE A 95 -14.17 7.52 6.13
CA ILE A 95 -12.75 7.20 6.21
C ILE A 95 -12.20 7.07 4.79
N GLY A 96 -11.13 7.80 4.49
CA GLY A 96 -10.44 7.73 3.20
C GLY A 96 -9.33 6.68 3.20
N ILE A 97 -9.08 6.06 2.06
CA ILE A 97 -7.94 5.15 1.85
C ILE A 97 -7.09 5.66 0.70
N ILE A 98 -5.78 5.74 0.94
CA ILE A 98 -4.78 6.05 -0.08
C ILE A 98 -3.90 4.83 -0.28
N ASN A 99 -3.96 4.25 -1.46
CA ASN A 99 -3.16 3.08 -1.83
C ASN A 99 -2.16 3.43 -2.95
N VAL A 100 -1.19 2.55 -3.21
CA VAL A 100 -0.20 2.76 -4.27
C VAL A 100 -0.81 2.53 -5.65
N ASN A 101 -1.44 1.39 -5.85
CA ASN A 101 -2.17 0.97 -7.04
C ASN A 101 -3.11 -0.20 -6.68
N ALA A 102 -3.91 -0.66 -7.64
CA ALA A 102 -4.87 -1.74 -7.44
C ALA A 102 -4.28 -3.16 -7.58
N ALA A 103 -2.96 -3.30 -7.73
CA ALA A 103 -2.34 -4.57 -8.11
C ALA A 103 -1.24 -5.04 -7.14
N THR A 104 -0.56 -4.15 -6.44
CA THR A 104 0.53 -4.53 -5.52
C THR A 104 -0.02 -5.30 -4.33
N ASP A 105 0.28 -6.59 -4.28
CA ASP A 105 -0.32 -7.58 -3.36
C ASP A 105 -0.25 -7.15 -1.89
N SER A 106 0.92 -6.74 -1.40
CA SER A 106 1.08 -6.30 -0.01
C SER A 106 0.19 -5.11 0.37
N CYS A 107 -0.06 -4.19 -0.57
CA CYS A 107 -0.89 -3.02 -0.34
C CYS A 107 -2.38 -3.32 -0.47
N VAL A 108 -2.76 -4.23 -1.37
CA VAL A 108 -4.13 -4.73 -1.52
C VAL A 108 -4.56 -5.46 -0.25
N ASN A 109 -3.74 -6.41 0.22
CA ASN A 109 -4.03 -7.18 1.44
C ASN A 109 -4.11 -6.28 2.69
N ARG A 110 -3.26 -5.24 2.81
CA ARG A 110 -3.39 -4.25 3.91
C ARG A 110 -4.70 -3.50 3.85
N GLU A 111 -5.14 -3.10 2.66
CA GLU A 111 -6.44 -2.45 2.48
C GLU A 111 -7.59 -3.37 2.85
N GLU A 112 -7.56 -4.64 2.41
CA GLU A 112 -8.60 -5.62 2.72
C GLU A 112 -8.72 -5.84 4.23
N GLY A 113 -7.61 -6.05 4.93
CA GLY A 113 -7.59 -6.18 6.38
C GLY A 113 -8.10 -4.93 7.09
N PHE A 114 -7.71 -3.74 6.61
CA PHE A 114 -8.21 -2.48 7.17
C PHE A 114 -9.72 -2.33 7.01
N ARG A 115 -10.26 -2.63 5.83
CA ARG A 115 -11.71 -2.58 5.57
C ARG A 115 -12.48 -3.54 6.46
N ALA A 116 -11.98 -4.77 6.61
CA ALA A 116 -12.61 -5.80 7.44
C ALA A 116 -12.75 -5.37 8.91
N ALA A 117 -11.82 -4.57 9.44
CA ALA A 117 -11.90 -4.05 10.81
C ALA A 117 -13.10 -3.09 11.04
N PHE A 118 -13.66 -2.53 9.98
CA PHE A 118 -14.80 -1.61 10.02
C PHE A 118 -16.13 -2.28 9.62
N ASP A 119 -16.13 -3.57 9.31
CA ASP A 119 -17.35 -4.31 8.98
C ASP A 119 -18.36 -4.25 10.15
N GLY A 120 -19.60 -3.92 9.81
CA GLY A 120 -20.69 -3.81 10.80
C GLY A 120 -20.63 -2.57 11.69
N THR A 121 -19.77 -1.60 11.40
CA THR A 121 -19.72 -0.30 12.08
C THR A 121 -20.54 0.76 11.32
N ASP A 122 -20.76 1.91 11.93
CA ASP A 122 -21.42 3.06 11.30
C ASP A 122 -20.45 3.98 10.54
N PHE A 123 -19.22 3.51 10.25
CA PHE A 123 -18.26 4.21 9.44
C PHE A 123 -18.40 3.83 7.97
N GLU A 124 -18.30 4.82 7.07
CA GLU A 124 -18.28 4.64 5.63
C GLU A 124 -16.82 4.66 5.13
N ILE A 125 -16.31 3.50 4.70
CA ILE A 125 -15.02 3.47 4.02
C ILE A 125 -15.22 3.91 2.57
N MET A 126 -14.60 5.03 2.22
CA MET A 126 -14.71 5.64 0.89
C MET A 126 -14.02 4.79 -0.18
N GLU A 127 -14.26 5.14 -1.45
CA GLU A 127 -13.54 4.55 -2.57
C GLU A 127 -12.05 4.90 -2.49
N THR A 128 -11.20 3.89 -2.69
CA THR A 128 -9.75 4.02 -2.64
C THR A 128 -9.22 4.96 -3.71
N GLN A 129 -8.31 5.84 -3.32
CA GLN A 129 -7.58 6.70 -4.24
C GLN A 129 -6.13 6.23 -4.34
N TYR A 130 -5.54 6.33 -5.54
CA TYR A 130 -4.22 5.79 -5.83
C TYR A 130 -3.17 6.89 -5.99
N GLY A 131 -2.22 6.91 -5.07
CA GLY A 131 -1.11 7.87 -5.04
C GLY A 131 0.10 7.46 -5.88
N GLU A 132 0.13 6.22 -6.39
CA GLU A 132 1.21 5.66 -7.23
C GLU A 132 2.61 5.71 -6.55
N GLY A 133 2.62 5.79 -5.22
CA GLY A 133 3.85 5.95 -4.45
C GLY A 133 4.44 7.36 -4.51
N ASP A 134 3.75 8.32 -5.13
CA ASP A 134 4.14 9.73 -5.19
C ASP A 134 3.56 10.50 -3.99
N ALA A 135 4.44 11.12 -3.22
CA ALA A 135 4.06 11.85 -2.01
C ALA A 135 3.20 13.09 -2.30
N ALA A 136 3.47 13.82 -3.38
CA ALA A 136 2.71 15.03 -3.72
C ALA A 136 1.30 14.67 -4.20
N LYS A 137 1.16 13.58 -4.96
CA LYS A 137 -0.14 13.04 -5.37
C LYS A 137 -0.93 12.55 -4.17
N SER A 138 -0.29 11.81 -3.27
CA SER A 138 -0.92 11.33 -2.02
C SER A 138 -1.37 12.48 -1.13
N GLN A 139 -0.58 13.54 -1.04
CA GLN A 139 -0.97 14.76 -0.33
C GLN A 139 -2.22 15.39 -0.93
N SER A 140 -2.27 15.57 -2.24
CA SER A 140 -3.43 16.17 -2.92
C SER A 140 -4.70 15.32 -2.70
N ILE A 141 -4.58 13.99 -2.68
CA ILE A 141 -5.67 13.06 -2.35
C ILE A 141 -6.12 13.27 -0.90
N ALA A 142 -5.19 13.34 0.04
CA ALA A 142 -5.52 13.56 1.45
C ALA A 142 -6.24 14.89 1.69
N GLU A 143 -5.77 15.98 1.07
CA GLU A 143 -6.41 17.30 1.12
C GLU A 143 -7.85 17.24 0.56
N ASN A 144 -8.07 16.47 -0.51
CA ASN A 144 -9.40 16.27 -1.08
C ASN A 144 -10.31 15.49 -0.12
N TYR A 145 -9.84 14.40 0.50
CA TYR A 145 -10.59 13.68 1.53
C TYR A 145 -10.96 14.57 2.72
N ILE A 146 -10.02 15.38 3.20
CA ILE A 146 -10.26 16.33 4.29
C ILE A 146 -11.38 17.32 3.91
N THR A 147 -11.37 17.84 2.67
CA THR A 147 -12.42 18.72 2.17
C THR A 147 -13.79 18.04 2.13
N GLN A 148 -13.83 16.72 1.97
CA GLN A 148 -15.04 15.90 2.01
C GLN A 148 -15.49 15.54 3.44
N GLY A 149 -14.76 15.99 4.47
CA GLY A 149 -15.13 15.82 5.87
C GLY A 149 -14.87 14.42 6.41
N VAL A 150 -13.82 13.73 5.95
CA VAL A 150 -13.43 12.44 6.52
C VAL A 150 -12.96 12.61 7.96
N VAL A 151 -13.20 11.60 8.78
CA VAL A 151 -12.76 11.53 10.19
C VAL A 151 -11.45 10.75 10.35
N GLY A 152 -11.02 10.01 9.32
CA GLY A 152 -9.77 9.27 9.30
C GLY A 152 -9.24 9.07 7.88
N ILE A 153 -7.92 8.89 7.74
CA ILE A 153 -7.27 8.51 6.49
C ILE A 153 -6.27 7.39 6.78
N PHE A 154 -6.35 6.32 6.01
CA PHE A 154 -5.40 5.21 6.02
C PHE A 154 -4.52 5.24 4.79
N GLY A 155 -3.20 5.19 4.97
CA GLY A 155 -2.22 5.05 3.90
C GLY A 155 -1.62 3.65 3.89
N CYS A 156 -1.77 2.91 2.79
CA CYS A 156 -1.36 1.51 2.69
C CYS A 156 0.15 1.32 2.55
N ASN A 157 0.92 2.36 2.19
CA ASN A 157 2.36 2.31 2.02
C ASN A 157 3.03 3.64 2.40
N GLU A 158 4.37 3.67 2.48
CA GLU A 158 5.12 4.85 2.88
C GLU A 158 4.82 6.10 2.03
N GLY A 159 4.80 5.96 0.70
CA GLY A 159 4.48 7.06 -0.21
C GLY A 159 3.05 7.61 -0.07
N SER A 160 2.12 6.79 0.42
CA SER A 160 0.74 7.20 0.72
C SER A 160 0.60 7.80 2.12
N GLN A 161 1.57 7.58 2.99
CA GLN A 161 1.56 8.00 4.40
C GLN A 161 2.23 9.35 4.64
N LEU A 162 3.05 9.80 3.71
CA LEU A 162 3.61 11.15 3.73
C LEU A 162 2.50 12.16 3.42
N VAL A 163 1.44 12.13 4.22
CA VAL A 163 0.63 13.32 4.45
C VAL A 163 1.55 14.25 5.21
N PRO A 164 2.08 15.28 4.58
CA PRO A 164 3.16 16.06 5.17
C PRO A 164 2.70 16.68 6.46
N GLU A 165 3.65 17.13 7.23
CA GLU A 165 3.46 18.16 8.22
C GLU A 165 2.51 19.23 7.67
N MET A 166 1.21 18.96 7.73
CA MET A 166 0.21 19.98 7.41
C MET A 166 0.52 21.17 8.33
N PRO A 167 0.65 22.38 7.79
CA PRO A 167 0.88 23.54 8.63
C PRO A 167 -0.16 23.53 9.73
N SER A 168 0.29 23.67 10.98
CA SER A 168 -0.57 23.65 12.18
C SER A 168 -1.82 24.54 12.05
N LYS A 169 -1.80 25.58 11.24
CA LYS A 169 -2.95 26.41 10.89
C LYS A 169 -4.05 25.72 10.08
N GLN A 170 -3.74 24.70 9.27
CA GLN A 170 -4.75 23.92 8.56
C GLN A 170 -5.36 22.84 9.46
N LEU A 171 -4.56 22.29 10.39
CA LEU A 171 -5.08 21.42 11.45
C LEU A 171 -6.05 22.19 12.38
N GLU A 172 -5.75 23.45 12.72
CA GLU A 172 -6.60 24.28 13.57
C GLU A 172 -7.97 24.63 12.95
N THR A 173 -8.06 24.68 11.63
CA THR A 173 -9.34 24.87 10.92
C THR A 173 -10.19 23.59 10.91
N LEU A 174 -9.58 22.44 11.18
CA LEU A 174 -10.22 21.13 11.31
C LEU A 174 -10.62 20.82 12.77
N THR A 175 -10.43 21.74 13.71
CA THR A 175 -10.70 21.56 15.16
C THR A 175 -12.15 21.36 15.54
N SER A 176 -13.05 21.22 14.61
CA SER A 176 -14.39 20.65 14.85
C SER A 176 -14.47 19.13 14.58
N SER A 177 -13.41 18.52 14.02
CA SER A 177 -13.37 17.09 13.71
C SER A 177 -11.96 16.56 13.96
N VAL A 178 -11.83 15.54 14.80
CA VAL A 178 -10.57 14.83 15.02
C VAL A 178 -10.26 14.03 13.75
N LEU A 179 -9.09 14.28 13.14
CA LEU A 179 -8.57 13.48 12.03
C LEU A 179 -7.54 12.49 12.58
N VAL A 180 -7.79 11.22 12.39
CA VAL A 180 -6.88 10.13 12.77
C VAL A 180 -6.10 9.67 11.56
N LEU A 181 -4.76 9.74 11.66
CA LEU A 181 -3.83 9.24 10.65
C LEU A 181 -3.13 8.00 11.21
N ILE A 182 -3.28 6.86 10.56
CA ILE A 182 -2.60 5.62 10.94
C ILE A 182 -1.47 5.32 9.97
N ASN A 183 -0.30 5.08 10.55
CA ASN A 183 0.94 4.78 9.85
C ASN A 183 1.51 3.44 10.34
N LEU A 184 1.69 2.46 9.45
CA LEU A 184 2.21 1.13 9.76
C LEU A 184 3.76 1.03 9.74
N THR A 185 4.48 2.13 9.54
CA THR A 185 5.95 2.08 9.38
C THR A 185 6.76 2.24 10.67
N ARG A 186 6.12 2.21 11.85
CA ARG A 186 6.82 2.23 13.15
C ARG A 186 6.39 1.04 14.01
N SER A 187 7.04 -0.08 13.80
CA SER A 187 7.22 -1.13 14.81
C SER A 187 8.70 -1.49 14.88
#